data_160da4d64c1e5ba8713c0ffbe43c729b
#
_entry.id   160da4d64c1e5ba8713c0ffbe43c729b
#
_cell.length_a   1.000
_cell.length_b   1.000
_cell.length_c   1.000
_cell.angle_alpha   90.00
_cell.angle_beta   90.00
_cell.angle_gamma   90.00
#
_symmetry.space_group_name_H-M   'P 1'
#
loop_
_entity.id
_entity.type
_entity.pdbx_description
1 polymer ?
#
loop_
_entity_poly.entity_id
_entity_poly.type
_entity_poly.pdbx_seq_one_letter_code
_entity_poly.pdbx_strand_id
1 'polypeptide(L)'
;MAKSAQQEGNPQAAKIARDAAQAAKDQDWNKAIDGFRKAAEMDRKYVANLAIAYQQRAFSYANDQRFQDALNDLNESIKINPRDARAYEQRAAIEMKINDYDKALTDYGEAIKTNPGEIKYHLYRGYIYELRGDLQNAMTDTDAALKINPKNKEAVERKQRLEKIQSQTAPPPANATPVAAPPKKKP
;
A
#
# COMPACT_ATOMS: atom_id res chain seq x y z
N MET A 1 -49.53 1.63 3.37
CA MET A 1 -48.22 2.26 3.31
C MET A 1 -47.48 1.95 4.59
N ALA A 2 -46.61 0.95 4.61
CA ALA A 2 -45.81 0.61 5.77
C ALA A 2 -44.66 1.60 5.85
N LYS A 3 -44.62 2.45 6.89
CA LYS A 3 -43.44 3.25 7.24
C LYS A 3 -42.32 2.28 7.56
N SER A 4 -41.23 2.30 6.79
CA SER A 4 -40.00 1.63 7.14
C SER A 4 -39.60 2.14 8.52
N ALA A 5 -39.63 1.27 9.54
CA ALA A 5 -39.04 1.54 10.83
C ALA A 5 -37.54 1.80 10.59
N GLN A 6 -37.15 3.07 10.65
CA GLN A 6 -35.74 3.41 10.79
C GLN A 6 -35.27 2.71 12.05
N GLN A 7 -34.36 1.77 11.86
CA GLN A 7 -33.73 1.04 12.95
C GLN A 7 -32.99 2.06 13.81
N GLU A 8 -33.62 2.56 14.88
CA GLU A 8 -32.99 3.44 15.85
C GLU A 8 -31.77 2.69 16.41
N GLY A 9 -30.59 3.23 16.14
CA GLY A 9 -29.33 2.60 16.57
C GLY A 9 -29.31 2.43 18.08
N ASN A 10 -28.64 1.39 18.57
CA ASN A 10 -28.54 1.09 20.00
C ASN A 10 -27.96 2.28 20.80
N PRO A 11 -28.73 2.92 21.73
CA PRO A 11 -28.27 4.12 22.44
C PRO A 11 -27.05 3.85 23.33
N GLN A 12 -26.94 2.63 23.90
CA GLN A 12 -25.81 2.22 24.71
C GLN A 12 -24.56 2.05 23.85
N ALA A 13 -24.67 1.42 22.68
CA ALA A 13 -23.58 1.34 21.72
C ALA A 13 -23.09 2.74 21.28
N ALA A 14 -24.03 3.67 21.07
CA ALA A 14 -23.70 5.05 20.72
C ALA A 14 -22.94 5.79 21.82
N LYS A 15 -23.29 5.55 23.11
CA LYS A 15 -22.54 6.11 24.24
C LYS A 15 -21.14 5.54 24.29
N ILE A 16 -20.99 4.21 24.24
CA ILE A 16 -19.68 3.53 24.27
C ILE A 16 -18.80 4.00 23.11
N ALA A 17 -19.36 4.13 21.90
CA ALA A 17 -18.63 4.60 20.75
C ALA A 17 -18.15 6.05 20.88
N ARG A 18 -18.93 6.94 21.54
CA ARG A 18 -18.49 8.31 21.84
C ARG A 18 -17.32 8.32 22.81
N ASP A 19 -17.40 7.52 23.86
CA ASP A 19 -16.32 7.40 24.84
C ASP A 19 -15.04 6.84 24.21
N ALA A 20 -15.19 5.85 23.30
CA ALA A 20 -14.09 5.31 22.51
C ALA A 20 -13.49 6.35 21.53
N ALA A 21 -14.33 7.16 20.91
CA ALA A 21 -13.87 8.24 20.04
C ALA A 21 -13.13 9.34 20.81
N GLN A 22 -13.52 9.61 22.05
CA GLN A 22 -12.76 10.51 22.91
C GLN A 22 -11.41 9.90 23.28
N ALA A 23 -11.35 8.63 23.67
CA ALA A 23 -10.10 7.92 23.93
C ALA A 23 -9.17 7.94 22.71
N ALA A 24 -9.72 7.78 21.50
CA ALA A 24 -8.95 7.89 20.24
C ALA A 24 -8.34 9.29 20.03
N LYS A 25 -9.07 10.37 20.37
CA LYS A 25 -8.54 11.74 20.33
C LYS A 25 -7.41 11.94 21.34
N ASP A 26 -7.53 11.30 22.47
CA ASP A 26 -6.53 11.34 23.54
C ASP A 26 -5.35 10.37 23.28
N GLN A 27 -5.37 9.70 22.11
CA GLN A 27 -4.40 8.67 21.68
C GLN A 27 -4.33 7.43 22.60
N ASP A 28 -5.33 7.24 23.46
CA ASP A 28 -5.49 6.00 24.24
C ASP A 28 -6.12 4.93 23.35
N TRP A 29 -5.27 4.39 22.45
CA TRP A 29 -5.72 3.44 21.42
C TRP A 29 -6.26 2.15 22.00
N ASN A 30 -5.75 1.70 23.17
CA ASN A 30 -6.24 0.49 23.82
C ASN A 30 -7.69 0.67 24.25
N LYS A 31 -7.98 1.76 24.94
CA LYS A 31 -9.33 2.11 25.38
C LYS A 31 -10.26 2.37 24.19
N ALA A 32 -9.77 3.02 23.14
CA ALA A 32 -10.53 3.25 21.92
C ALA A 32 -10.94 1.94 21.24
N ILE A 33 -10.00 1.00 21.05
CA ILE A 33 -10.24 -0.31 20.43
C ILE A 33 -11.23 -1.12 21.27
N ASP A 34 -11.06 -1.19 22.59
CA ASP A 34 -11.96 -1.93 23.48
C ASP A 34 -13.37 -1.33 23.46
N GLY A 35 -13.48 -0.02 23.44
CA GLY A 35 -14.76 0.66 23.33
C GLY A 35 -15.44 0.42 21.97
N PHE A 36 -14.72 0.60 20.87
CA PHE A 36 -15.29 0.34 19.54
C PHE A 36 -15.63 -1.14 19.32
N ARG A 37 -14.88 -2.08 19.88
CA ARG A 37 -15.21 -3.52 19.84
C ARG A 37 -16.55 -3.78 20.52
N LYS A 38 -16.75 -3.30 21.76
CA LYS A 38 -18.02 -3.43 22.49
C LYS A 38 -19.18 -2.75 21.73
N ALA A 39 -18.93 -1.56 21.19
CA ALA A 39 -19.96 -0.87 20.41
C ALA A 39 -20.33 -1.64 19.12
N ALA A 40 -19.36 -2.23 18.43
CA ALA A 40 -19.56 -3.00 17.21
C ALA A 40 -20.30 -4.33 17.44
N GLU A 41 -20.10 -4.97 18.60
CA GLU A 41 -20.86 -6.14 19.04
C GLU A 41 -22.35 -5.81 19.25
N MET A 42 -22.65 -4.61 19.72
CA MET A 42 -24.02 -4.14 19.98
C MET A 42 -24.70 -3.52 18.75
N ASP A 43 -23.89 -2.89 17.86
CA ASP A 43 -24.37 -2.22 16.64
C ASP A 43 -23.26 -2.23 15.58
N ARG A 44 -23.50 -3.00 14.51
CA ARG A 44 -22.53 -3.23 13.42
C ARG A 44 -22.04 -1.97 12.72
N LYS A 45 -22.74 -0.84 12.86
CA LYS A 45 -22.30 0.43 12.24
C LYS A 45 -20.93 0.91 12.79
N TYR A 46 -20.51 0.42 13.98
CA TYR A 46 -19.22 0.78 14.59
C TYR A 46 -18.05 -0.13 14.20
N VAL A 47 -18.29 -1.15 13.37
CA VAL A 47 -17.25 -2.06 12.88
C VAL A 47 -16.15 -1.31 12.13
N ALA A 48 -16.54 -0.33 11.30
CA ALA A 48 -15.56 0.49 10.57
C ALA A 48 -14.69 1.34 11.53
N ASN A 49 -15.27 1.85 12.62
CA ASN A 49 -14.52 2.60 13.63
C ASN A 49 -13.47 1.72 14.33
N LEU A 50 -13.81 0.46 14.60
CA LEU A 50 -12.88 -0.50 15.18
C LEU A 50 -11.69 -0.77 14.22
N ALA A 51 -11.95 -0.97 12.93
CA ALA A 51 -10.90 -1.17 11.93
C ALA A 51 -9.96 0.05 11.85
N ILE A 52 -10.53 1.27 11.85
CA ILE A 52 -9.76 2.51 11.84
C ILE A 52 -8.92 2.66 13.12
N ALA A 53 -9.47 2.32 14.30
CA ALA A 53 -8.73 2.41 15.55
C ALA A 53 -7.49 1.49 15.56
N TYR A 54 -7.60 0.28 15.01
CA TYR A 54 -6.46 -0.60 14.80
C TYR A 54 -5.41 0.03 13.87
N GLN A 55 -5.81 0.63 12.74
CA GLN A 55 -4.88 1.30 11.82
C GLN A 55 -4.13 2.45 12.50
N GLN A 56 -4.82 3.23 13.33
CA GLN A 56 -4.21 4.35 14.04
C GLN A 56 -3.21 3.87 15.10
N ARG A 57 -3.55 2.79 15.85
CA ARG A 57 -2.59 2.20 16.78
C ARG A 57 -1.40 1.59 16.07
N ALA A 58 -1.62 0.94 14.93
CA ALA A 58 -0.55 0.43 14.09
C ALA A 58 0.41 1.54 13.62
N PHE A 59 -0.14 2.69 13.23
CA PHE A 59 0.66 3.86 12.87
C PHE A 59 1.51 4.35 14.06
N SER A 60 0.94 4.41 15.27
CA SER A 60 1.70 4.75 16.49
C SER A 60 2.83 3.74 16.73
N TYR A 61 2.52 2.44 16.69
CA TYR A 61 3.53 1.40 16.84
C TYR A 61 4.64 1.46 15.79
N ALA A 62 4.29 1.77 14.54
CA ALA A 62 5.28 1.93 13.47
C ALA A 62 6.22 3.11 13.70
N ASN A 63 5.71 4.22 14.24
CA ASN A 63 6.53 5.37 14.64
C ASN A 63 7.49 5.03 15.80
N ASP A 64 7.05 4.19 16.73
CA ASP A 64 7.85 3.67 17.83
C ASP A 64 8.75 2.50 17.41
N GLN A 65 8.86 2.20 16.10
CA GLN A 65 9.60 1.07 15.52
C GLN A 65 9.15 -0.33 16.02
N ARG A 66 7.98 -0.42 16.59
CA ARG A 66 7.33 -1.65 17.03
C ARG A 66 6.61 -2.31 15.85
N PHE A 67 7.38 -2.68 14.84
CA PHE A 67 6.83 -3.11 13.55
C PHE A 67 5.94 -4.36 13.66
N GLN A 68 6.30 -5.33 14.52
CA GLN A 68 5.49 -6.54 14.68
C GLN A 68 4.12 -6.23 15.29
N ASP A 69 4.04 -5.34 16.28
CA ASP A 69 2.78 -4.91 16.89
C ASP A 69 1.92 -4.16 15.86
N ALA A 70 2.55 -3.31 15.05
CA ALA A 70 1.87 -2.60 13.97
C ALA A 70 1.30 -3.56 12.91
N LEU A 71 2.07 -4.58 12.49
CA LEU A 71 1.60 -5.61 11.56
C LEU A 71 0.42 -6.41 12.14
N ASN A 72 0.46 -6.74 13.43
CA ASN A 72 -0.64 -7.44 14.10
C ASN A 72 -1.94 -6.62 14.06
N ASP A 73 -1.86 -5.32 14.35
CA ASP A 73 -3.02 -4.43 14.30
C ASP A 73 -3.56 -4.25 12.88
N LEU A 74 -2.71 -4.12 11.88
CA LEU A 74 -3.13 -4.04 10.49
C LEU A 74 -3.76 -5.35 10.01
N ASN A 75 -3.29 -6.50 10.48
CA ASN A 75 -3.94 -7.78 10.23
C ASN A 75 -5.37 -7.81 10.79
N GLU A 76 -5.58 -7.31 12.02
CA GLU A 76 -6.93 -7.21 12.60
C GLU A 76 -7.81 -6.24 11.81
N SER A 77 -7.28 -5.09 11.41
CA SER A 77 -8.01 -4.14 10.56
C SER A 77 -8.44 -4.76 9.23
N ILE A 78 -7.56 -5.47 8.55
CA ILE A 78 -7.84 -6.14 7.26
C ILE A 78 -8.86 -7.27 7.44
N LYS A 79 -8.81 -8.04 8.53
CA LYS A 79 -9.84 -9.06 8.84
C LYS A 79 -11.23 -8.42 8.98
N ILE A 80 -11.31 -7.25 9.62
CA ILE A 80 -12.56 -6.52 9.81
C ILE A 80 -13.04 -5.92 8.49
N ASN A 81 -12.17 -5.30 7.72
CA ASN A 81 -12.49 -4.68 6.45
C ASN A 81 -11.47 -5.04 5.34
N PRO A 82 -11.66 -6.17 4.66
CA PRO A 82 -10.74 -6.64 3.61
C PRO A 82 -10.79 -5.81 2.32
N ARG A 83 -11.63 -4.77 2.25
CA ARG A 83 -11.72 -3.84 1.11
C ARG A 83 -11.12 -2.46 1.43
N ASP A 84 -10.36 -2.35 2.49
CA ASP A 84 -9.68 -1.09 2.82
C ASP A 84 -8.27 -1.07 2.24
N ALA A 85 -8.12 -0.45 1.07
CA ALA A 85 -6.82 -0.29 0.40
C ALA A 85 -5.76 0.39 1.28
N ARG A 86 -6.18 1.26 2.21
CA ARG A 86 -5.26 1.97 3.10
C ARG A 86 -4.62 1.02 4.10
N ALA A 87 -5.36 0.02 4.60
CA ALA A 87 -4.80 -0.95 5.55
C ALA A 87 -3.69 -1.79 4.89
N TYR A 88 -3.90 -2.22 3.64
CA TYR A 88 -2.87 -2.91 2.85
C TYR A 88 -1.66 -2.01 2.57
N GLU A 89 -1.89 -0.75 2.16
CA GLU A 89 -0.82 0.22 1.95
C GLU A 89 0.05 0.40 3.20
N GLN A 90 -0.59 0.60 4.37
CA GLN A 90 0.13 0.77 5.62
C GLN A 90 0.94 -0.46 5.99
N ARG A 91 0.39 -1.68 5.77
CA ARG A 91 1.09 -2.94 6.03
C ARG A 91 2.27 -3.11 5.10
N ALA A 92 2.09 -2.89 3.79
CA ALA A 92 3.16 -2.91 2.81
C ALA A 92 4.29 -1.92 3.13
N ALA A 93 3.96 -0.72 3.60
CA ALA A 93 4.96 0.27 3.99
C ALA A 93 5.82 -0.19 5.18
N ILE A 94 5.24 -0.93 6.13
CA ILE A 94 5.98 -1.52 7.24
C ILE A 94 6.83 -2.69 6.76
N GLU A 95 6.26 -3.56 5.90
CA GLU A 95 6.97 -4.70 5.32
C GLU A 95 8.19 -4.24 4.50
N MET A 96 8.08 -3.14 3.77
CA MET A 96 9.23 -2.50 3.12
C MET A 96 10.31 -2.07 4.13
N LYS A 97 9.92 -1.49 5.26
CA LYS A 97 10.88 -1.05 6.30
C LYS A 97 11.66 -2.21 6.92
N ILE A 98 11.04 -3.39 7.00
CA ILE A 98 11.70 -4.61 7.51
C ILE A 98 12.28 -5.48 6.39
N ASN A 99 12.32 -4.97 5.15
CA ASN A 99 12.80 -5.63 3.93
C ASN A 99 12.04 -6.90 3.54
N ASP A 100 10.80 -7.06 3.98
CA ASP A 100 9.91 -8.15 3.53
C ASP A 100 9.20 -7.75 2.22
N TYR A 101 9.99 -7.64 1.15
CA TYR A 101 9.52 -7.15 -0.14
C TYR A 101 8.46 -8.05 -0.78
N ASP A 102 8.46 -9.36 -0.52
CA ASP A 102 7.46 -10.27 -1.09
C ASP A 102 6.06 -9.99 -0.53
N LYS A 103 5.95 -9.76 0.77
CA LYS A 103 4.69 -9.37 1.38
C LYS A 103 4.27 -7.97 0.94
N ALA A 104 5.19 -7.02 0.92
CA ALA A 104 4.92 -5.67 0.45
C ALA A 104 4.37 -5.64 -0.99
N LEU A 105 4.94 -6.43 -1.92
CA LEU A 105 4.43 -6.58 -3.29
C LEU A 105 3.00 -7.13 -3.31
N THR A 106 2.72 -8.13 -2.47
CA THR A 106 1.38 -8.72 -2.34
C THR A 106 0.38 -7.67 -1.86
N ASP A 107 0.72 -6.93 -0.83
CA ASP A 107 -0.16 -5.93 -0.22
C ASP A 107 -0.40 -4.72 -1.12
N TYR A 108 0.62 -4.20 -1.80
CA TYR A 108 0.38 -3.18 -2.82
C TYR A 108 -0.48 -3.72 -3.98
N GLY A 109 -0.35 -5.01 -4.31
CA GLY A 109 -1.24 -5.70 -5.26
C GLY A 109 -2.70 -5.67 -4.81
N GLU A 110 -2.99 -5.98 -3.54
CA GLU A 110 -4.35 -5.90 -2.98
C GLU A 110 -4.86 -4.46 -2.88
N ALA A 111 -4.00 -3.49 -2.52
CA ALA A 111 -4.34 -2.08 -2.53
C ALA A 111 -4.75 -1.59 -3.93
N ILE A 112 -4.02 -1.97 -4.98
CA ILE A 112 -4.33 -1.65 -6.38
C ILE A 112 -5.65 -2.28 -6.82
N LYS A 113 -5.92 -3.55 -6.49
CA LYS A 113 -7.20 -4.21 -6.80
C LYS A 113 -8.38 -3.48 -6.17
N THR A 114 -8.18 -2.96 -4.97
CA THR A 114 -9.23 -2.27 -4.20
C THR A 114 -9.43 -0.83 -4.67
N ASN A 115 -8.36 -0.13 -5.00
CA ASN A 115 -8.38 1.26 -5.50
C ASN A 115 -7.38 1.45 -6.64
N PRO A 116 -7.73 1.05 -7.87
CA PRO A 116 -6.82 1.07 -9.02
C PRO A 116 -6.43 2.47 -9.52
N GLY A 117 -7.16 3.51 -9.10
CA GLY A 117 -6.87 4.89 -9.47
C GLY A 117 -5.83 5.58 -8.59
N GLU A 118 -5.35 4.94 -7.52
CA GLU A 118 -4.38 5.54 -6.61
C GLU A 118 -2.96 5.31 -7.11
N ILE A 119 -2.39 6.35 -7.68
CA ILE A 119 -1.08 6.31 -8.35
C ILE A 119 0.06 5.82 -7.43
N LYS A 120 0.01 6.17 -6.14
CA LYS A 120 1.09 5.85 -5.19
C LYS A 120 1.30 4.35 -5.02
N TYR A 121 0.25 3.52 -5.16
CA TYR A 121 0.40 2.07 -5.04
C TYR A 121 1.24 1.49 -6.17
N HIS A 122 1.03 1.96 -7.41
CA HIS A 122 1.87 1.60 -8.55
C HIS A 122 3.31 2.13 -8.39
N LEU A 123 3.47 3.36 -7.88
CA LEU A 123 4.80 3.91 -7.65
C LEU A 123 5.60 3.10 -6.63
N TYR A 124 5.01 2.73 -5.50
CA TYR A 124 5.68 1.94 -4.48
C TYR A 124 5.95 0.50 -4.93
N ARG A 125 4.97 -0.16 -5.57
CA ARG A 125 5.19 -1.52 -6.08
C ARG A 125 6.25 -1.54 -7.18
N GLY A 126 6.22 -0.59 -8.11
CA GLY A 126 7.24 -0.41 -9.14
C GLY A 126 8.63 -0.15 -8.56
N TYR A 127 8.71 0.61 -7.46
CA TYR A 127 9.97 0.81 -6.74
C TYR A 127 10.52 -0.49 -6.14
N ILE A 128 9.68 -1.32 -5.55
CA ILE A 128 10.11 -2.62 -5.02
C ILE A 128 10.62 -3.52 -6.15
N TYR A 129 9.92 -3.56 -7.30
CA TYR A 129 10.39 -4.31 -8.47
C TYR A 129 11.74 -3.80 -8.97
N GLU A 130 11.94 -2.48 -9.00
CA GLU A 130 13.23 -1.88 -9.38
C GLU A 130 14.35 -2.28 -8.41
N LEU A 131 14.12 -2.25 -7.08
CA LEU A 131 15.08 -2.71 -6.07
C LEU A 131 15.45 -4.19 -6.23
N ARG A 132 14.54 -5.02 -6.73
CA ARG A 132 14.77 -6.44 -6.99
C ARG A 132 15.39 -6.72 -8.36
N GLY A 133 15.60 -5.71 -9.18
CA GLY A 133 16.09 -5.84 -10.56
C GLY A 133 15.04 -6.38 -11.54
N ASP A 134 13.77 -6.48 -11.13
CA ASP A 134 12.65 -6.86 -12.00
C ASP A 134 12.20 -5.64 -12.82
N LEU A 135 13.03 -5.29 -13.81
CA LEU A 135 12.82 -4.08 -14.63
C LEU A 135 11.54 -4.14 -15.46
N GLN A 136 11.08 -5.35 -15.80
CA GLN A 136 9.85 -5.52 -16.59
C GLN A 136 8.60 -5.16 -15.78
N ASN A 137 8.48 -5.66 -14.56
CA ASN A 137 7.37 -5.32 -13.69
C ASN A 137 7.47 -3.89 -13.17
N ALA A 138 8.68 -3.38 -12.92
CA ALA A 138 8.91 -1.97 -12.60
C ALA A 138 8.41 -1.04 -13.72
N MET A 139 8.68 -1.36 -14.98
CA MET A 139 8.20 -0.61 -16.15
C MET A 139 6.68 -0.67 -16.25
N THR A 140 6.09 -1.85 -16.07
CA THR A 140 4.62 -2.05 -16.10
C THR A 140 3.90 -1.15 -15.09
N ASP A 141 4.37 -1.10 -13.86
CA ASP A 141 3.79 -0.22 -12.83
C ASP A 141 4.07 1.27 -13.11
N THR A 142 5.24 1.60 -13.65
CA THR A 142 5.56 2.96 -14.07
C THR A 142 4.62 3.46 -15.17
N ASP A 143 4.35 2.63 -16.17
CA ASP A 143 3.40 2.94 -17.25
C ASP A 143 1.97 3.06 -16.74
N ALA A 144 1.56 2.21 -15.78
CA ALA A 144 0.28 2.33 -15.11
C ALA A 144 0.15 3.66 -14.34
N ALA A 145 1.18 4.05 -13.62
CA ALA A 145 1.24 5.35 -12.93
C ALA A 145 1.13 6.52 -13.91
N LEU A 146 1.83 6.47 -15.05
CA LEU A 146 1.76 7.49 -16.11
C LEU A 146 0.42 7.53 -16.84
N LYS A 147 -0.27 6.39 -16.93
CA LYS A 147 -1.63 6.33 -17.47
C LYS A 147 -2.63 7.05 -16.57
N ILE A 148 -2.44 6.99 -15.25
CA ILE A 148 -3.27 7.72 -14.27
C ILE A 148 -2.91 9.21 -14.28
N ASN A 149 -1.62 9.54 -14.23
CA ASN A 149 -1.13 10.92 -14.30
C ASN A 149 0.11 11.03 -15.19
N PRO A 150 -0.06 11.44 -16.46
CA PRO A 150 1.04 11.54 -17.42
C PRO A 150 2.15 12.54 -17.04
N LYS A 151 1.85 13.45 -16.10
CA LYS A 151 2.80 14.47 -15.63
C LYS A 151 3.42 14.15 -14.27
N ASN A 152 3.19 12.94 -13.73
CA ASN A 152 3.79 12.56 -12.47
C ASN A 152 5.32 12.49 -12.62
N LYS A 153 6.02 13.39 -11.90
CA LYS A 153 7.46 13.58 -12.02
C LYS A 153 8.24 12.31 -11.70
N GLU A 154 7.89 11.63 -10.61
CA GLU A 154 8.57 10.40 -10.19
C GLU A 154 8.43 9.28 -11.24
N ALA A 155 7.23 9.09 -11.79
CA ALA A 155 6.99 8.09 -12.81
C ALA A 155 7.74 8.40 -14.12
N VAL A 156 7.79 9.68 -14.54
CA VAL A 156 8.55 10.11 -15.73
C VAL A 156 10.04 9.84 -15.53
N GLU A 157 10.61 10.25 -14.41
CA GLU A 157 12.03 10.04 -14.11
C GLU A 157 12.38 8.55 -14.01
N ARG A 158 11.50 7.75 -13.39
CA ARG A 158 11.68 6.30 -13.31
C ARG A 158 11.65 5.67 -14.70
N LYS A 159 10.69 6.05 -15.54
CA LYS A 159 10.61 5.54 -16.92
C LYS A 159 11.90 5.78 -17.70
N GLN A 160 12.40 7.00 -17.68
CA GLN A 160 13.65 7.37 -18.35
C GLN A 160 14.84 6.54 -17.81
N ARG A 161 14.92 6.33 -16.51
CA ARG A 161 15.96 5.52 -15.87
C ARG A 161 15.88 4.06 -16.31
N LEU A 162 14.68 3.47 -16.30
CA LEU A 162 14.46 2.08 -16.69
C LEU A 162 14.77 1.86 -18.18
N GLU A 163 14.34 2.75 -19.06
CA GLU A 163 14.65 2.71 -20.51
C GLU A 163 16.17 2.77 -20.74
N LYS A 164 16.88 3.64 -20.03
CA LYS A 164 18.34 3.71 -20.11
C LYS A 164 19.01 2.40 -19.69
N ILE A 165 18.57 1.78 -18.61
CA ILE A 165 19.12 0.49 -18.15
C ILE A 165 18.86 -0.59 -19.21
N GLN A 166 17.64 -0.68 -19.73
CA GLN A 166 17.28 -1.65 -20.77
C GLN A 166 18.14 -1.49 -22.04
N SER A 167 18.39 -0.24 -22.48
CA SER A 167 19.23 0.01 -23.66
C SER A 167 20.69 -0.38 -23.46
N GLN A 168 21.18 -0.33 -22.23
CA GLN A 168 22.56 -0.73 -21.90
C GLN A 168 22.72 -2.25 -21.70
N THR A 169 21.65 -2.94 -21.34
CA THR A 169 21.66 -4.38 -21.09
C THR A 169 21.15 -5.20 -22.29
N ALA A 170 20.57 -4.54 -23.29
CA ALA A 170 20.14 -5.20 -24.52
C ALA A 170 21.34 -5.80 -25.27
N PRO A 171 21.26 -7.06 -25.73
CA PRO A 171 22.31 -7.60 -26.58
C PRO A 171 22.43 -6.76 -27.86
N PRO A 172 23.64 -6.62 -28.44
CA PRO A 172 23.83 -5.88 -29.68
C PRO A 172 22.90 -6.45 -30.75
N PRO A 173 22.35 -5.61 -31.66
CA PRO A 173 21.44 -6.07 -32.70
C PRO A 173 22.12 -7.17 -33.53
N ALA A 174 21.40 -8.25 -33.78
CA ALA A 174 21.88 -9.45 -34.47
C ALA A 174 22.46 -9.19 -35.88
N ASN A 175 22.32 -7.95 -36.37
CA ASN A 175 22.82 -7.49 -37.69
C ASN A 175 23.99 -6.48 -37.57
N ALA A 176 24.65 -6.36 -36.41
CA ALA A 176 25.88 -5.57 -36.34
C ALA A 176 26.95 -6.30 -37.16
N THR A 177 27.19 -5.88 -38.41
CA THR A 177 28.33 -6.31 -39.19
C THR A 177 29.60 -6.08 -38.39
N PRO A 178 30.49 -7.08 -38.23
CA PRO A 178 31.72 -6.89 -37.50
C PRO A 178 32.52 -5.75 -38.18
N VAL A 179 32.84 -4.73 -37.39
CA VAL A 179 33.73 -3.65 -37.86
C VAL A 179 35.04 -4.32 -38.26
N ALA A 180 35.34 -4.27 -39.56
CA ALA A 180 36.56 -4.83 -40.09
C ALA A 180 37.77 -4.27 -39.29
N ALA A 181 38.62 -5.15 -38.79
CA ALA A 181 39.84 -4.76 -38.09
C ALA A 181 40.71 -3.90 -39.02
N PRO A 182 41.36 -2.84 -38.55
CA PRO A 182 42.23 -1.99 -39.36
C PRO A 182 43.36 -2.82 -39.94
N PRO A 183 43.76 -2.58 -41.19
CA PRO A 183 44.82 -3.35 -41.87
C PRO A 183 46.13 -3.23 -41.08
N LYS A 184 46.75 -4.38 -40.77
CA LYS A 184 48.08 -4.44 -40.12
C LYS A 184 49.08 -3.75 -41.06
N LYS A 185 49.73 -2.68 -40.60
CA LYS A 185 50.88 -2.09 -41.30
C LYS A 185 51.96 -3.17 -41.43
N LYS A 186 52.36 -3.46 -42.67
CA LYS A 186 53.51 -4.30 -42.97
C LYS A 186 54.80 -3.55 -42.62
N PRO A 187 55.87 -4.27 -42.17
CA PRO A 187 57.15 -3.70 -41.80
C PRO A 187 57.88 -3.06 -42.97
#